data_ed3508e8f741f1652a69576c0d35f58e
#
_entry.id   ed3508e8f741f1652a69576c0d35f58e
#
_cell.length_a   1.000
_cell.length_b   1.000
_cell.length_c   1.000
_cell.angle_alpha   90.00
_cell.angle_beta   90.00
_cell.angle_gamma   90.00
#
_symmetry.space_group_name_H-M   'P 1'
#
loop_
_entity.id
_entity.type
_entity.pdbx_description
1 polymer ?
#
loop_
_entity_poly.entity_id
_entity_poly.type
_entity_poly.pdbx_seq_one_letter_code
_entity_poly.pdbx_strand_id
1 'polypeptide(L)'
;MFGKKKDKGGMPEDMLKKLDKCPIKYVTERDPESFREKRLGEAGAINVINGEFVIVCGGKNVMRCELSAVKAAELMNLSGLTVKGFDLDERREKSVIAYYSDGYVSAARAKQR
;
A
#
# COMPACT_ATOMS: atom_id res chain seq x y z
N MET A 1 -26.86 -10.69 5.18
CA MET A 1 -26.28 -10.54 5.11
C MET A 1 -25.54 -10.39 5.07
N PHE A 2 -25.34 -10.10 5.03
CA PHE A 2 -24.68 -9.92 5.09
C PHE A 2 -23.75 -9.43 5.08
N GLY A 3 -23.65 -9.08 5.32
CA GLY A 3 -22.70 -8.17 5.56
C GLY A 3 -21.35 -8.60 5.32
N LYS A 4 -21.12 -9.58 5.22
CA LYS A 4 -19.92 -10.02 5.04
C LYS A 4 -19.32 -9.61 3.87
N LYS A 5 -19.91 -9.02 3.15
CA LYS A 5 -19.37 -8.67 1.98
C LYS A 5 -18.20 -7.89 2.15
N LYS A 6 -18.00 -7.29 3.19
CA LYS A 6 -16.87 -6.48 3.33
C LYS A 6 -15.70 -7.34 3.33
N ASP A 7 -15.83 -8.54 3.37
CA ASP A 7 -14.68 -9.38 3.41
C ASP A 7 -14.10 -9.68 2.09
N LYS A 8 -14.74 -9.24 1.05
CA LYS A 8 -14.21 -9.56 -0.16
C LYS A 8 -13.21 -8.66 -0.58
N GLY A 9 -12.07 -8.70 -0.34
CA GLY A 9 -11.01 -7.77 -0.70
C GLY A 9 -11.17 -6.55 0.17
N GLY A 10 -10.46 -5.57 -0.01
CA GLY A 10 -10.53 -4.38 0.79
C GLY A 10 -9.76 -4.54 2.07
N MET A 11 -9.55 -3.47 2.78
CA MET A 11 -8.79 -3.46 4.00
C MET A 11 -9.65 -3.13 5.19
N PRO A 12 -9.29 -3.63 6.38
CA PRO A 12 -10.01 -3.26 7.59
C PRO A 12 -9.90 -1.77 7.81
N GLU A 13 -10.92 -1.20 8.42
CA GLU A 13 -10.95 0.23 8.66
C GLU A 13 -9.78 0.72 9.50
N ASP A 14 -9.37 -0.05 10.49
CA ASP A 14 -8.25 0.33 11.34
C ASP A 14 -6.98 0.45 10.52
N MET A 15 -6.78 -0.44 9.57
CA MET A 15 -5.62 -0.41 8.72
C MET A 15 -5.65 0.80 7.80
N LEU A 16 -6.83 1.14 7.29
CA LEU A 16 -6.97 2.30 6.43
C LEU A 16 -6.62 3.59 7.16
N LYS A 17 -7.04 3.71 8.40
CA LYS A 17 -6.72 4.91 9.18
C LYS A 17 -5.24 5.01 9.44
N LYS A 18 -4.61 3.86 9.67
CA LYS A 18 -3.20 3.84 9.96
C LYS A 18 -2.38 4.19 8.72
N LEU A 19 -2.82 3.77 7.56
CA LEU A 19 -2.09 3.97 6.32
C LEU A 19 -2.32 5.33 5.65
N ASP A 20 -3.43 5.98 5.95
CA ASP A 20 -3.72 7.26 5.33
C ASP A 20 -2.63 8.27 5.73
N LYS A 21 -1.99 8.87 4.73
CA LYS A 21 -0.92 9.83 4.90
C LYS A 21 0.36 9.22 5.49
N CYS A 22 0.48 7.89 5.38
CA CYS A 22 1.66 7.21 5.86
C CYS A 22 2.86 7.54 4.96
N PRO A 23 3.96 8.02 5.51
CA PRO A 23 5.11 8.42 4.69
C PRO A 23 5.84 7.21 4.14
N ILE A 24 6.23 7.28 2.88
CA ILE A 24 6.87 6.18 2.16
C ILE A 24 8.26 6.58 1.73
N LYS A 25 9.24 5.71 1.95
CA LYS A 25 10.61 5.94 1.55
C LYS A 25 10.75 5.68 0.05
N TYR A 26 10.28 4.54 -0.42
CA TYR A 26 10.23 4.24 -1.84
C TYR A 26 9.28 3.07 -2.09
N VAL A 27 8.95 2.86 -3.35
CA VAL A 27 8.01 1.81 -3.76
C VAL A 27 8.65 1.01 -4.88
N THR A 28 8.53 -0.31 -4.82
CA THR A 28 9.00 -1.18 -5.88
C THR A 28 7.84 -2.01 -6.40
N GLU A 29 7.91 -2.41 -7.66
CA GLU A 29 6.95 -3.32 -8.24
C GLU A 29 7.64 -4.67 -8.38
N ARG A 30 6.97 -5.74 -7.92
CA ARG A 30 7.55 -7.07 -7.98
C ARG A 30 7.03 -7.79 -9.22
N ASP A 31 7.94 -8.37 -9.98
CA ASP A 31 7.59 -9.17 -11.14
C ASP A 31 7.22 -10.56 -10.63
N PRO A 32 6.01 -11.06 -10.88
CA PRO A 32 5.60 -12.37 -10.38
C PRO A 32 6.39 -13.54 -10.97
N GLU A 33 6.98 -13.37 -12.12
CA GLU A 33 7.72 -14.45 -12.73
C GLU A 33 9.18 -14.51 -12.31
N SER A 34 9.87 -13.38 -12.33
CA SER A 34 11.27 -13.35 -12.00
C SER A 34 11.54 -12.99 -10.56
N PHE A 35 10.51 -12.53 -9.84
CA PHE A 35 10.61 -12.05 -8.46
C PHE A 35 11.58 -10.87 -8.31
N ARG A 36 11.87 -10.20 -9.39
CA ARG A 36 12.71 -9.01 -9.30
C ARG A 36 11.85 -7.83 -8.93
N GLU A 37 12.46 -6.87 -8.26
CA GLU A 37 11.78 -5.64 -7.87
C GLU A 37 12.31 -4.49 -8.69
N LYS A 38 11.40 -3.65 -9.16
CA LYS A 38 11.75 -2.50 -9.94
C LYS A 38 11.27 -1.29 -9.17
N ARG A 39 12.14 -0.33 -8.91
CA ARG A 39 11.74 0.86 -8.15
C ARG A 39 10.84 1.74 -9.00
N LEU A 40 9.69 2.09 -8.45
CA LEU A 40 8.71 2.92 -9.15
C LEU A 40 8.78 4.38 -8.73
N GLY A 41 9.19 4.66 -7.50
CA GLY A 41 9.28 6.03 -7.03
C GLY A 41 9.83 6.10 -5.63
N GLU A 42 10.15 7.32 -5.20
CA GLU A 42 10.72 7.59 -3.89
C GLU A 42 10.05 8.76 -3.23
N ALA A 43 10.19 8.85 -1.94
CA ALA A 43 9.73 10.00 -1.17
C ALA A 43 8.27 10.35 -1.43
N GLY A 44 7.40 9.56 -0.89
CA GLY A 44 5.98 9.78 -1.09
C GLY A 44 5.14 9.46 0.11
N ALA A 45 3.89 9.11 -0.14
CA ALA A 45 2.96 8.80 0.91
C ALA A 45 1.80 7.98 0.36
N ILE A 46 1.13 7.27 1.27
CA ILE A 46 -0.09 6.58 0.95
C ILE A 46 -1.23 7.51 1.32
N ASN A 47 -2.23 7.59 0.48
CA ASN A 47 -3.43 8.39 0.77
C ASN A 47 -4.67 7.55 0.56
N VAL A 48 -5.62 7.68 1.47
CA VAL A 48 -6.90 7.00 1.34
C VAL A 48 -7.91 8.11 1.11
N ILE A 49 -8.38 8.22 -0.10
CA ILE A 49 -9.26 9.33 -0.44
C ILE A 49 -10.31 8.96 -1.47
N ASN A 50 -11.52 9.42 -1.27
CA ASN A 50 -12.62 9.18 -2.21
C ASN A 50 -12.82 7.72 -2.61
N GLY A 51 -12.69 6.82 -1.64
CA GLY A 51 -12.89 5.40 -1.90
C GLY A 51 -11.74 4.74 -2.63
N GLU A 52 -10.59 5.39 -2.70
CA GLU A 52 -9.43 4.85 -3.37
C GLU A 52 -8.21 4.80 -2.47
N PHE A 53 -7.36 3.83 -2.74
CA PHE A 53 -6.09 3.67 -2.07
C PHE A 53 -5.03 4.15 -3.06
N VAL A 54 -4.31 5.19 -2.72
CA VAL A 54 -3.38 5.82 -3.66
C VAL A 54 -1.99 5.89 -3.04
N ILE A 55 -0.98 5.49 -3.81
CA ILE A 55 0.41 5.66 -3.39
C ILE A 55 1.00 6.72 -4.33
N VAL A 56 1.49 7.79 -3.74
CA VAL A 56 2.04 8.91 -4.50
C VAL A 56 3.52 9.05 -4.18
N CYS A 57 4.35 9.18 -5.19
CA CYS A 57 5.76 9.42 -5.00
C CYS A 57 6.22 10.47 -5.99
N GLY A 58 6.88 11.50 -5.49
CA GLY A 58 7.37 12.55 -6.37
C GLY A 58 6.29 13.27 -7.14
N GLY A 59 5.11 13.37 -6.56
CA GLY A 59 4.01 14.05 -7.23
C GLY A 59 3.27 13.23 -8.25
N LYS A 60 3.62 11.94 -8.38
CA LYS A 60 2.95 11.06 -9.33
C LYS A 60 2.26 9.93 -8.62
N ASN A 61 1.13 9.48 -9.15
CA ASN A 61 0.45 8.31 -8.61
C ASN A 61 1.22 7.09 -9.07
N VAL A 62 1.77 6.34 -8.12
CA VAL A 62 2.50 5.12 -8.41
C VAL A 62 1.52 3.96 -8.47
N MET A 63 0.46 4.01 -7.68
CA MET A 63 -0.58 3.00 -7.72
C MET A 63 -1.86 3.63 -7.22
N ARG A 64 -2.98 3.31 -7.87
CA ARG A 64 -4.28 3.83 -7.48
C ARG A 64 -5.30 2.73 -7.68
N CYS A 65 -5.89 2.26 -6.61
CA CYS A 65 -6.84 1.15 -6.63
C CYS A 65 -8.09 1.49 -5.85
N GLU A 66 -9.21 0.84 -6.19
CA GLU A 66 -10.41 0.99 -5.42
C GLU A 66 -10.22 0.30 -4.08
N LEU A 67 -10.67 0.90 -3.01
CA LEU A 67 -10.53 0.32 -1.69
C LEU A 67 -11.19 -1.06 -1.58
N SER A 68 -12.27 -1.26 -2.30
CA SER A 68 -12.99 -2.53 -2.22
C SER A 68 -12.25 -3.67 -2.90
N ALA A 69 -11.25 -3.36 -3.71
CA ALA A 69 -10.56 -4.38 -4.49
C ALA A 69 -9.08 -4.50 -4.19
N VAL A 70 -8.55 -3.67 -3.32
CA VAL A 70 -7.12 -3.70 -3.03
C VAL A 70 -6.85 -4.59 -1.83
N LYS A 71 -5.73 -5.29 -1.85
CA LYS A 71 -5.31 -6.11 -0.72
C LYS A 71 -3.94 -5.65 -0.27
N ALA A 72 -3.73 -5.60 1.02
CA ALA A 72 -2.46 -5.15 1.56
C ALA A 72 -2.11 -5.92 2.81
N ALA A 73 -0.82 -6.13 3.01
CA ALA A 73 -0.34 -6.83 4.19
C ALA A 73 1.01 -6.27 4.58
N GLU A 74 1.21 -6.04 5.87
CA GLU A 74 2.49 -5.52 6.34
C GLU A 74 3.58 -6.57 6.26
N LEU A 75 4.79 -6.14 5.99
CA LEU A 75 5.94 -7.04 6.00
C LEU A 75 6.21 -7.46 7.44
N MET A 76 6.77 -8.65 7.61
CA MET A 76 7.01 -9.18 8.96
C MET A 76 7.88 -8.28 9.82
N ASN A 77 8.82 -7.58 9.22
CA ASN A 77 9.69 -6.71 10.00
C ASN A 77 9.11 -5.30 10.15
N LEU A 78 7.87 -5.10 9.72
CA LEU A 78 7.17 -3.83 9.83
C LEU A 78 7.83 -2.68 9.07
N SER A 79 8.68 -2.99 8.10
CA SER A 79 9.35 -1.95 7.33
C SER A 79 8.59 -1.52 6.09
N GLY A 80 7.50 -2.17 5.79
CA GLY A 80 6.73 -1.82 4.60
C GLY A 80 5.46 -2.62 4.48
N LEU A 81 4.83 -2.48 3.33
CA LEU A 81 3.52 -3.02 3.07
C LEU A 81 3.49 -3.58 1.65
N THR A 82 3.01 -4.80 1.49
CA THR A 82 2.76 -5.31 0.15
C THR A 82 1.34 -4.92 -0.24
N VAL A 83 1.16 -4.49 -1.47
CA VAL A 83 -0.14 -4.05 -1.96
C VAL A 83 -0.41 -4.71 -3.30
N LYS A 84 -1.56 -5.35 -3.43
CA LYS A 84 -1.95 -5.98 -4.68
C LYS A 84 -3.32 -5.48 -5.08
N GLY A 85 -3.49 -5.19 -6.33
CA GLY A 85 -4.80 -4.77 -6.81
C GLY A 85 -4.73 -4.33 -8.25
N PHE A 86 -5.89 -3.94 -8.77
CA PHE A 86 -5.98 -3.45 -10.13
C PHE A 86 -5.69 -1.96 -10.12
N ASP A 87 -4.62 -1.57 -10.80
CA ASP A 87 -4.23 -0.16 -10.87
C ASP A 87 -5.11 0.55 -11.88
N LEU A 88 -5.83 1.55 -11.42
CA LEU A 88 -6.80 2.24 -12.26
C LEU A 88 -6.14 3.08 -13.34
N ASP A 89 -4.93 3.56 -13.09
CA ASP A 89 -4.24 4.39 -14.07
C ASP A 89 -3.60 3.58 -15.18
N GLU A 90 -2.97 2.47 -14.84
CA GLU A 90 -2.35 1.62 -15.84
C GLU A 90 -3.26 0.52 -16.34
N ARG A 91 -4.40 0.37 -15.68
CA ARG A 91 -5.40 -0.61 -16.07
C ARG A 91 -4.87 -2.03 -16.12
N ARG A 92 -4.17 -2.44 -15.10
CA ARG A 92 -3.65 -3.79 -14.99
C ARG A 92 -3.47 -4.17 -13.54
N GLU A 93 -3.39 -5.46 -13.29
CA GLU A 93 -3.08 -5.93 -11.95
C GLU A 93 -1.65 -5.56 -11.64
N LYS A 94 -1.42 -5.16 -10.41
CA LYS A 94 -0.12 -4.68 -10.00
C LYS A 94 0.16 -5.16 -8.59
N SER A 95 1.41 -5.51 -8.32
CA SER A 95 1.82 -5.92 -6.99
C SER A 95 3.03 -5.09 -6.62
N VAL A 96 2.92 -4.29 -5.59
CA VAL A 96 4.01 -3.39 -5.20
C VAL A 96 4.35 -3.57 -3.73
N ILE A 97 5.52 -3.10 -3.35
CA ILE A 97 5.93 -3.06 -1.95
C ILE A 97 6.24 -1.60 -1.66
N ALA A 98 5.54 -1.05 -0.69
CA ALA A 98 5.77 0.34 -0.26
C ALA A 98 6.57 0.27 1.03
N TYR A 99 7.78 0.81 1.01
CA TYR A 99 8.64 0.78 2.18
C TYR A 99 8.46 2.07 2.96
N TYR A 100 8.12 1.96 4.23
CA TYR A 100 7.85 3.12 5.07
C TYR A 100 9.13 3.95 5.29
N SER A 101 8.94 5.21 5.60
CA SER A 101 10.07 6.06 5.95
C SER A 101 10.68 5.55 7.26
N ASP A 102 11.95 5.85 7.50
CA ASP A 102 12.64 5.33 8.67
C ASP A 102 12.01 5.81 9.98
N GLY A 103 11.56 7.04 10.03
CA GLY A 103 10.91 7.55 11.22
C GLY A 103 9.64 6.81 11.56
N TYR A 104 8.85 6.49 10.54
CA TYR A 104 7.62 5.75 10.74
C TYR A 104 7.91 4.34 11.25
N VAL A 105 8.94 3.68 10.71
CA VAL A 105 9.30 2.34 11.12
C VAL A 105 9.71 2.34 12.58
N SER A 106 10.51 3.30 13.01
CA SER A 106 10.94 3.39 14.39
C SER A 106 9.76 3.55 15.33
N ALA A 107 8.82 4.43 14.97
CA ALA A 107 7.64 4.66 15.79
C ALA A 107 6.77 3.43 15.88
N ALA A 108 6.58 2.73 14.76
CA ALA A 108 5.75 1.53 14.74
C ALA A 108 6.36 0.43 15.60
N ARG A 109 7.68 0.25 15.53
CA ARG A 109 8.34 -0.76 16.34
C ARG A 109 8.27 -0.44 17.82
N ALA A 110 8.37 0.83 18.17
CA ALA A 110 8.26 1.24 19.56
C ALA A 110 6.89 0.89 20.11
N LYS A 111 5.85 1.04 19.31
CA LYS A 111 4.52 0.71 19.76
C LYS A 111 4.27 -0.78 19.92
N GLN A 112 5.08 -1.60 19.31
CA GLN A 112 4.90 -3.04 19.42
C GLN A 112 5.34 -3.57 20.76
N ARG A 113 6.05 -2.78 21.53
CA ARG A 113 6.52 -3.25 22.83
C ARG A 113 5.50 -3.06 23.91
#